data_3e5f9375da95882c36635e03f866080b
#
_entry.id   3e5f9375da95882c36635e03f866080b
#
_cell.length_a   1.000
_cell.length_b   1.000
_cell.length_c   1.000
_cell.angle_alpha   90.00
_cell.angle_beta   90.00
_cell.angle_gamma   90.00
#
_symmetry.space_group_name_H-M   'P 1'
#
loop_
_entity.id
_entity.type
_entity.pdbx_description
1 polymer ?
#
loop_
_entity_poly.entity_id
_entity_poly.type
_entity_poly.pdbx_seq_one_letter_code
_entity_poly.pdbx_strand_id
1 'polypeptide(L)'
;MRLQRMELGEPDASGRRSPIPVPGAEEVIDVDQVIVSVGVSPNPLVPNSVKGLEVSKKGTIVVNEDNMQSCVEDIFAGGDIVRGGATVILAMGDGRKAAAAMHEYLNK
;
A
#
# COMPACT_ATOMS: atom_id res chain seq x y z
N MET A 1 7.77 20.67 20.25
CA MET A 1 6.81 19.87 19.44
C MET A 1 5.67 19.38 20.33
N ARG A 2 4.40 19.42 19.87
CA ARG A 2 3.24 18.88 20.60
C ARG A 2 2.97 17.46 20.14
N LEU A 3 2.84 16.54 21.07
CA LEU A 3 2.60 15.11 20.85
C LEU A 3 1.25 14.71 21.46
N GLN A 4 0.50 13.87 20.74
CA GLN A 4 -0.68 13.20 21.25
C GLN A 4 -0.27 11.83 21.80
N ARG A 5 -0.57 11.58 23.08
CA ARG A 5 -0.34 10.26 23.68
C ARG A 5 -1.32 9.22 23.07
N MET A 6 -0.77 8.07 22.73
CA MET A 6 -1.51 6.97 22.12
C MET A 6 -1.47 5.74 23.01
N GLU A 7 -2.52 4.95 22.98
CA GLU A 7 -2.59 3.61 23.57
C GLU A 7 -2.86 2.57 22.48
N LEU A 8 -2.44 1.32 22.71
CA LEU A 8 -2.71 0.25 21.77
C LEU A 8 -4.13 -0.27 21.96
N GLY A 9 -4.95 -0.18 20.91
CA GLY A 9 -6.30 -0.73 20.85
C GLY A 9 -6.33 -2.26 20.79
N GLU A 10 -7.50 -2.83 20.54
CA GLU A 10 -7.68 -4.27 20.37
C GLU A 10 -6.99 -4.76 19.08
N PRO A 11 -6.51 -6.03 19.08
CA PRO A 11 -5.90 -6.62 17.88
C PRO A 11 -6.95 -6.76 16.76
N ASP A 12 -6.55 -6.44 15.54
CA ASP A 12 -7.34 -6.76 14.34
C ASP A 12 -7.24 -8.26 13.97
N ALA A 13 -7.90 -8.67 12.87
CA ALA A 13 -7.90 -10.05 12.40
C ALA A 13 -6.50 -10.61 12.08
N SER A 14 -5.49 -9.74 11.88
CA SER A 14 -4.09 -10.11 11.68
C SER A 14 -3.28 -10.17 12.99
N GLY A 15 -3.91 -9.86 14.12
CA GLY A 15 -3.27 -9.75 15.43
C GLY A 15 -2.55 -8.41 15.67
N ARG A 16 -2.64 -7.46 14.74
CA ARG A 16 -2.02 -6.14 14.86
C ARG A 16 -2.91 -5.21 15.68
N ARG A 17 -2.31 -4.53 16.65
CA ARG A 17 -2.97 -3.50 17.47
C ARG A 17 -2.70 -2.12 16.90
N SER A 18 -3.75 -1.38 16.60
CA SER A 18 -3.66 0.00 16.12
C SER A 18 -3.60 0.99 17.26
N PRO A 19 -2.83 2.09 17.16
CA PRO A 19 -2.80 3.13 18.17
C PRO A 19 -4.12 3.92 18.17
N ILE A 20 -4.64 4.18 19.38
CA ILE A 20 -5.84 4.99 19.63
C ILE A 20 -5.41 6.21 20.44
N PRO A 21 -5.83 7.44 20.05
CA PRO A 21 -5.49 8.64 20.82
C PRO A 21 -6.16 8.65 22.19
N VAL A 22 -5.42 8.97 23.22
CA VAL A 22 -5.94 9.18 24.57
C VAL A 22 -6.48 10.61 24.66
N PRO A 23 -7.80 10.84 24.82
CA PRO A 23 -8.37 12.17 24.82
C PRO A 23 -7.77 13.07 25.90
N GLY A 24 -7.32 14.27 25.51
CA GLY A 24 -6.76 15.27 26.42
C GLY A 24 -5.33 14.97 26.93
N ALA A 25 -4.73 13.86 26.52
CA ALA A 25 -3.36 13.51 26.89
C ALA A 25 -2.37 14.00 25.84
N GLU A 26 -2.05 15.30 25.89
CA GLU A 26 -1.03 15.92 25.04
C GLU A 26 0.23 16.22 25.87
N GLU A 27 1.37 16.10 25.23
CA GLU A 27 2.68 16.43 25.82
C GLU A 27 3.43 17.38 24.89
N VAL A 28 4.07 18.38 25.46
CA VAL A 28 4.93 19.31 24.73
C VAL A 28 6.37 19.02 25.10
N ILE A 29 7.18 18.71 24.07
CA ILE A 29 8.63 18.53 24.23
C ILE A 29 9.38 19.60 23.46
N ASP A 30 10.47 20.11 24.05
CA ASP A 30 11.37 21.05 23.39
C ASP A 30 12.35 20.29 22.50
N VAL A 31 12.41 20.67 21.23
CA VAL A 31 13.26 20.04 20.21
C VAL A 31 13.77 21.09 19.24
N ASP A 32 15.01 20.95 18.79
CA ASP A 32 15.63 21.84 17.80
C ASP A 32 15.26 21.43 16.37
N GLN A 33 15.00 20.14 16.15
CA GLN A 33 14.66 19.60 14.83
C GLN A 33 13.65 18.46 14.93
N VAL A 34 12.77 18.38 13.94
CA VAL A 34 11.81 17.28 13.79
C VAL A 34 12.02 16.63 12.42
N ILE A 35 12.26 15.31 12.41
CA ILE A 35 12.39 14.53 11.19
C ILE A 35 11.16 13.60 11.10
N VAL A 36 10.36 13.78 10.05
CA VAL A 36 9.22 12.90 9.75
C VAL A 36 9.69 11.77 8.83
N SER A 37 9.65 10.53 9.36
CA SER A 37 10.14 9.33 8.65
C SER A 37 9.11 8.21 8.77
N VAL A 38 7.87 8.50 8.39
CA VAL A 38 6.73 7.60 8.54
C VAL A 38 6.28 7.06 7.19
N GLY A 39 6.48 5.75 6.99
CA GLY A 39 5.87 4.97 5.92
C GLY A 39 6.09 5.50 4.49
N VAL A 40 5.66 4.70 3.56
CA VAL A 40 5.56 5.06 2.13
C VAL A 40 4.13 4.82 1.67
N SER A 41 3.66 5.66 0.75
CA SER A 41 2.36 5.51 0.10
C SER A 41 2.58 5.25 -1.39
N PRO A 42 1.70 4.49 -2.04
CA PRO A 42 1.74 4.31 -3.49
C PRO A 42 1.68 5.66 -4.21
N ASN A 43 2.46 5.79 -5.31
CA ASN A 43 2.37 6.98 -6.14
C ASN A 43 1.02 6.97 -6.90
N PRO A 44 0.16 7.98 -6.72
CA PRO A 44 -1.17 7.99 -7.33
C PRO A 44 -1.17 8.38 -8.82
N LEU A 45 -0.02 8.65 -9.42
CA LEU A 45 0.08 9.15 -10.80
C LEU A 45 -0.60 8.21 -11.80
N VAL A 46 -0.23 6.93 -11.80
CA VAL A 46 -0.81 5.93 -12.72
C VAL A 46 -2.26 5.64 -12.36
N PRO A 47 -2.63 5.32 -11.11
CA PRO A 47 -4.04 5.14 -10.75
C PRO A 47 -4.95 6.29 -11.14
N ASN A 48 -4.50 7.54 -10.99
CA ASN A 48 -5.30 8.71 -11.33
C ASN A 48 -5.38 9.00 -12.83
N SER A 49 -4.44 8.52 -13.63
CA SER A 49 -4.41 8.73 -15.09
C SER A 49 -5.24 7.73 -15.88
N VAL A 50 -5.56 6.58 -15.29
CA VAL A 50 -6.29 5.49 -15.96
C VAL A 50 -7.73 5.45 -15.48
N LYS A 51 -8.66 5.74 -16.38
CA LYS A 51 -10.09 5.67 -16.10
C LYS A 51 -10.52 4.22 -15.81
N GLY A 52 -11.25 4.03 -14.70
CA GLY A 52 -11.81 2.73 -14.34
C GLY A 52 -10.84 1.80 -13.63
N LEU A 53 -9.58 2.20 -13.41
CA LEU A 53 -8.64 1.40 -12.64
C LEU A 53 -9.05 1.37 -11.17
N GLU A 54 -9.32 0.18 -10.63
CA GLU A 54 -9.72 0.01 -9.25
C GLU A 54 -8.51 0.11 -8.32
N VAL A 55 -8.68 0.90 -7.26
CA VAL A 55 -7.68 1.07 -6.20
C VAL A 55 -8.28 0.77 -4.83
N SER A 56 -7.47 0.23 -3.95
CA SER A 56 -7.84 -0.04 -2.56
C SER A 56 -7.93 1.27 -1.74
N LYS A 57 -8.46 1.17 -0.54
CA LYS A 57 -8.46 2.30 0.43
C LYS A 57 -7.05 2.80 0.79
N LYS A 58 -6.01 1.99 0.55
CA LYS A 58 -4.60 2.35 0.77
C LYS A 58 -3.92 2.93 -0.47
N GLY A 59 -4.64 3.07 -1.59
CA GLY A 59 -4.12 3.57 -2.86
C GLY A 59 -3.35 2.53 -3.69
N THR A 60 -3.38 1.26 -3.32
CA THR A 60 -2.77 0.17 -4.12
C THR A 60 -3.72 -0.26 -5.23
N ILE A 61 -3.17 -0.66 -6.39
CA ILE A 61 -3.95 -1.19 -7.51
C ILE A 61 -4.52 -2.57 -7.14
N VAL A 62 -5.81 -2.77 -7.41
CA VAL A 62 -6.46 -4.06 -7.22
C VAL A 62 -6.23 -4.92 -8.46
N VAL A 63 -5.72 -6.14 -8.26
CA VAL A 63 -5.44 -7.11 -9.33
C VAL A 63 -5.95 -8.49 -8.96
N ASN A 64 -6.16 -9.33 -9.96
CA ASN A 64 -6.30 -10.76 -9.77
C ASN A 64 -4.93 -11.35 -9.41
N GLU A 65 -4.79 -11.95 -8.23
CA GLU A 65 -3.50 -12.46 -7.73
C GLU A 65 -2.96 -13.66 -8.52
N ASP A 66 -3.77 -14.33 -9.33
CA ASP A 66 -3.34 -15.47 -10.15
C ASP A 66 -2.56 -15.04 -11.38
N ASN A 67 -2.89 -13.88 -11.96
CA ASN A 67 -2.31 -13.40 -13.20
C ASN A 67 -1.82 -11.94 -13.15
N MET A 68 -1.98 -11.25 -12.01
CA MET A 68 -1.60 -9.85 -11.82
C MET A 68 -2.31 -8.87 -12.77
N GLN A 69 -3.43 -9.25 -13.37
CA GLN A 69 -4.25 -8.39 -14.22
C GLN A 69 -5.20 -7.54 -13.39
N SER A 70 -5.33 -6.26 -13.72
CA SER A 70 -6.28 -5.35 -13.11
C SER A 70 -7.70 -5.55 -13.68
N CYS A 71 -8.66 -4.74 -13.19
CA CYS A 71 -9.99 -4.66 -13.80
C CYS A 71 -9.99 -4.04 -15.21
N VAL A 72 -8.90 -3.41 -15.63
CA VAL A 72 -8.69 -2.91 -17.00
C VAL A 72 -7.88 -3.94 -17.76
N GLU A 73 -8.45 -4.48 -18.85
CA GLU A 73 -8.03 -5.71 -19.51
C GLU A 73 -6.56 -5.76 -19.96
N ASP A 74 -6.02 -4.63 -20.40
CA ASP A 74 -4.64 -4.50 -20.89
C ASP A 74 -3.64 -3.99 -19.83
N ILE A 75 -4.06 -3.89 -18.57
CA ILE A 75 -3.25 -3.40 -17.48
C ILE A 75 -2.94 -4.48 -16.45
N PHE A 76 -1.66 -4.70 -16.24
CA PHE A 76 -1.11 -5.62 -15.25
C PHE A 76 -0.26 -4.84 -14.25
N ALA A 77 -0.30 -5.24 -12.98
CA ALA A 77 0.49 -4.59 -11.94
C ALA A 77 1.01 -5.61 -10.93
N GLY A 78 2.16 -5.33 -10.33
CA GLY A 78 2.76 -6.18 -9.31
C GLY A 78 3.76 -5.42 -8.43
N GLY A 79 4.19 -6.03 -7.34
CA GLY A 79 5.09 -5.42 -6.36
C GLY A 79 4.38 -4.44 -5.44
N ASP A 80 5.09 -3.41 -4.97
CA ASP A 80 4.62 -2.49 -3.92
C ASP A 80 3.37 -1.71 -4.31
N ILE A 81 3.14 -1.47 -5.60
CA ILE A 81 1.91 -0.79 -6.07
C ILE A 81 0.66 -1.65 -5.86
N VAL A 82 0.80 -2.95 -5.72
CA VAL A 82 -0.28 -3.91 -5.44
C VAL A 82 -0.31 -4.28 -3.97
N ARG A 83 0.84 -4.65 -3.41
CA ARG A 83 0.95 -5.22 -2.05
C ARG A 83 1.10 -4.18 -0.95
N GLY A 84 1.40 -2.92 -1.29
CA GLY A 84 1.97 -1.97 -0.35
C GLY A 84 3.47 -2.24 -0.15
N GLY A 85 4.11 -1.61 0.83
CA GLY A 85 5.52 -1.86 1.12
C GLY A 85 5.74 -3.33 1.53
N ALA A 86 6.38 -4.12 0.66
CA ALA A 86 6.62 -5.55 0.85
C ALA A 86 8.09 -5.89 0.56
N THR A 87 8.40 -7.18 0.35
CA THR A 87 9.77 -7.62 0.10
C THR A 87 10.11 -7.62 -1.40
N VAL A 88 11.39 -7.44 -1.71
CA VAL A 88 11.91 -7.54 -3.09
C VAL A 88 11.57 -8.88 -3.74
N ILE A 89 11.61 -9.98 -2.98
CA ILE A 89 11.30 -11.33 -3.48
C ILE A 89 9.85 -11.40 -3.97
N LEU A 90 8.91 -10.83 -3.22
CA LEU A 90 7.50 -10.79 -3.61
C LEU A 90 7.31 -9.91 -4.86
N ALA A 91 7.94 -8.74 -4.90
CA ALA A 91 7.87 -7.86 -6.07
C ALA A 91 8.41 -8.53 -7.35
N MET A 92 9.52 -9.27 -7.25
CA MET A 92 10.06 -10.06 -8.37
C MET A 92 9.12 -11.19 -8.79
N GLY A 93 8.51 -11.88 -7.83
CA GLY A 93 7.52 -12.93 -8.07
C GLY A 93 6.31 -12.40 -8.84
N ASP A 94 5.77 -11.27 -8.40
CA ASP A 94 4.64 -10.60 -9.05
C ASP A 94 5.00 -10.16 -10.48
N GLY A 95 6.19 -9.57 -10.67
CA GLY A 95 6.66 -9.16 -11.99
C GLY A 95 6.78 -10.33 -12.98
N ARG A 96 7.29 -11.48 -12.53
CA ARG A 96 7.36 -12.70 -13.36
C ARG A 96 5.98 -13.23 -13.71
N LYS A 97 5.06 -13.24 -12.74
CA LYS A 97 3.68 -13.67 -12.94
C LYS A 97 2.94 -12.77 -13.94
N ALA A 98 3.07 -11.45 -13.76
CA ALA A 98 2.51 -10.45 -14.67
C ALA A 98 3.06 -10.62 -16.10
N ALA A 99 4.37 -10.79 -16.26
CA ALA A 99 5.00 -10.98 -17.56
C ALA A 99 4.51 -12.24 -18.29
N ALA A 100 4.36 -13.35 -17.56
CA ALA A 100 3.79 -14.59 -18.14
C ALA A 100 2.34 -14.37 -18.60
N ALA A 101 1.52 -13.72 -17.76
CA ALA A 101 0.13 -13.43 -18.11
C ALA A 101 -0.01 -12.44 -19.27
N MET A 102 0.86 -11.43 -19.37
CA MET A 102 0.92 -10.53 -20.53
C MET A 102 1.27 -11.29 -21.81
N HIS A 103 2.22 -12.22 -21.73
CA HIS A 103 2.59 -13.06 -22.88
C HIS A 103 1.42 -13.90 -23.37
N GLU A 104 0.70 -14.54 -22.45
CA GLU A 104 -0.51 -15.31 -22.80
C GLU A 104 -1.61 -14.41 -23.39
N TYR A 105 -1.79 -13.21 -22.81
CA TYR A 105 -2.78 -12.25 -23.29
C TYR A 105 -2.51 -11.79 -24.73
N LEU A 106 -1.26 -11.55 -25.09
CA LEU A 106 -0.85 -11.09 -26.42
C LEU A 106 -0.84 -12.18 -27.48
N ASN A 107 -0.84 -13.45 -27.10
CA ASN A 107 -0.79 -14.60 -28.02
C ASN A 107 -2.12 -15.36 -28.12
N LYS A 108 -3.20 -14.76 -27.68
CA LYS A 108 -4.56 -15.30 -27.82
C LYS A 108 -5.12 -15.17 -29.23
#